data_dad03c2d27c8fecf623bda72c1548533
#
_entry.id   dad03c2d27c8fecf623bda72c1548533
#
_cell.length_a   1.000
_cell.length_b   1.000
_cell.length_c   1.000
_cell.angle_alpha   90.00
_cell.angle_beta   90.00
_cell.angle_gamma   90.00
#
_symmetry.space_group_name_H-M   'P 1'
#
loop_
_entity.id
_entity.type
_entity.pdbx_description
1 polymer ?
#
loop_
_entity_poly.entity_id
_entity_poly.type
_entity_poly.pdbx_seq_one_letter_code
_entity_poly.pdbx_strand_id
1 'polypeptide(L)'
;MNKKIQPIRLHPHWKQFIATEGLIIPIPIALIFIAGYDEFPIPQFIPFILVLSCIFIIGMIYKYFYIIKMVYVITEEQIQSEHGLFSVQRNYVELYRVIDYREDQSFIQMVFGIKTITIYSGDRSNPQLKLIGIKNDMDLISIIRQRVEYNKKRRNIYEFTNNQ
;
A
#
# COMPACT_ATOMS: atom_id res chain seq x y z
N MET A 1 -32.99 -14.15 7.51
CA MET A 1 -31.69 -14.64 8.00
C MET A 1 -30.58 -13.74 7.48
N ASN A 2 -30.04 -12.84 8.33
CA ASN A 2 -28.90 -11.98 7.93
C ASN A 2 -27.65 -12.86 7.88
N LYS A 3 -27.20 -13.21 6.68
CA LYS A 3 -25.92 -13.88 6.47
C LYS A 3 -24.82 -12.86 6.84
N LYS A 4 -24.25 -12.98 8.03
CA LYS A 4 -23.10 -12.14 8.45
C LYS A 4 -22.00 -12.27 7.40
N ILE A 5 -21.71 -11.20 6.70
CA ILE A 5 -20.62 -11.15 5.71
C ILE A 5 -19.31 -11.21 6.49
N GLN A 6 -18.47 -12.20 6.21
CA GLN A 6 -17.19 -12.34 6.91
C GLN A 6 -16.23 -11.21 6.54
N PRO A 7 -15.44 -10.69 7.51
CA PRO A 7 -14.42 -9.71 7.22
C PRO A 7 -13.30 -10.33 6.37
N ILE A 8 -12.85 -9.59 5.37
CA ILE A 8 -11.72 -9.96 4.53
C ILE A 8 -10.49 -9.26 5.09
N ARG A 9 -9.44 -10.03 5.41
CA ARG A 9 -8.13 -9.52 5.80
C ARG A 9 -7.14 -9.70 4.68
N LEU A 10 -6.44 -8.63 4.33
CA LEU A 10 -5.45 -8.60 3.26
C LEU A 10 -4.16 -7.98 3.79
N HIS A 11 -3.05 -8.46 3.24
CA HIS A 11 -1.73 -7.89 3.46
C HIS A 11 -1.12 -7.54 2.11
N PRO A 12 -0.34 -6.46 2.00
CA PRO A 12 0.45 -6.21 0.82
C PRO A 12 1.35 -7.39 0.50
N HIS A 13 1.44 -7.73 -0.77
CA HIS A 13 2.39 -8.75 -1.20
C HIS A 13 3.83 -8.22 -1.05
N TRP A 14 4.77 -9.04 -0.59
CA TRP A 14 6.17 -8.64 -0.36
C TRP A 14 6.86 -8.02 -1.60
N LYS A 15 6.44 -8.41 -2.81
CA LYS A 15 6.90 -7.83 -4.07
C LYS A 15 6.61 -6.32 -4.18
N GLN A 16 5.65 -5.81 -3.40
CA GLN A 16 5.36 -4.38 -3.33
C GLN A 16 6.58 -3.60 -2.83
N PHE A 17 7.40 -4.17 -1.94
CA PHE A 17 8.65 -3.56 -1.53
C PHE A 17 9.58 -3.33 -2.72
N ILE A 18 9.74 -4.34 -3.60
CA ILE A 18 10.56 -4.19 -4.80
C ILE A 18 9.94 -3.18 -5.77
N ALA A 19 8.62 -3.16 -5.90
CA ALA A 19 7.94 -2.21 -6.76
C ALA A 19 8.10 -0.75 -6.30
N THR A 20 8.26 -0.53 -4.99
CA THR A 20 8.40 0.81 -4.40
C THR A 20 9.86 1.24 -4.28
N GLU A 21 10.76 0.34 -3.86
CA GLU A 21 12.14 0.65 -3.50
C GLU A 21 13.16 0.06 -4.49
N GLY A 22 12.72 -0.63 -5.53
CA GLY A 22 13.59 -1.37 -6.46
C GLY A 22 14.69 -0.55 -7.09
N LEU A 23 14.45 0.74 -7.38
CA LEU A 23 15.46 1.65 -7.93
C LEU A 23 16.48 2.11 -6.90
N ILE A 24 16.17 1.99 -5.60
CA ILE A 24 17.05 2.39 -4.51
C ILE A 24 17.96 1.22 -4.08
N ILE A 25 17.51 -0.02 -4.27
CA ILE A 25 18.27 -1.24 -3.89
C ILE A 25 19.70 -1.27 -4.41
N PRO A 26 20.01 -0.89 -5.68
CA PRO A 26 21.39 -0.89 -6.18
C PRO A 26 22.31 0.13 -5.51
N ILE A 27 21.78 1.18 -4.89
CA ILE A 27 22.58 2.29 -4.34
C ILE A 27 23.53 1.82 -3.23
N PRO A 28 23.07 1.18 -2.13
CA PRO A 28 23.98 0.71 -1.09
C PRO A 28 24.97 -0.34 -1.59
N ILE A 29 24.57 -1.16 -2.56
CA ILE A 29 25.46 -2.16 -3.18
C ILE A 29 26.58 -1.45 -3.94
N ALA A 30 26.25 -0.44 -4.74
CA ALA A 30 27.23 0.36 -5.47
C ALA A 30 28.19 1.09 -4.53
N LEU A 31 27.69 1.65 -3.43
CA LEU A 31 28.49 2.33 -2.42
C LEU A 31 29.51 1.36 -1.77
N ILE A 32 29.09 0.15 -1.43
CA ILE A 32 29.99 -0.89 -0.89
C ILE A 32 31.06 -1.26 -1.92
N PHE A 33 30.68 -1.40 -3.19
CA PHE A 33 31.60 -1.74 -4.26
C PHE A 33 32.63 -0.64 -4.46
N ILE A 34 32.23 0.63 -4.43
CA ILE A 34 33.14 1.79 -4.53
C ILE A 34 34.08 1.83 -3.32
N ALA A 35 33.58 1.56 -2.11
CA ALA A 35 34.39 1.55 -0.90
C ALA A 35 35.42 0.42 -0.88
N GLY A 36 35.17 -0.69 -1.58
CA GLY A 36 36.10 -1.83 -1.72
C GLY A 36 37.07 -1.71 -2.90
N TYR A 37 37.06 -0.61 -3.64
CA TYR A 37 37.97 -0.42 -4.77
C TYR A 37 39.36 0.02 -4.28
N ASP A 38 40.39 -0.80 -4.53
CA ASP A 38 41.75 -0.62 -3.99
C ASP A 38 42.41 0.70 -4.42
N GLU A 39 42.07 1.21 -5.62
CA GLU A 39 42.63 2.45 -6.17
C GLU A 39 41.68 3.67 -5.91
N PHE A 40 40.88 3.63 -4.86
CA PHE A 40 39.99 4.75 -4.56
C PHE A 40 40.80 6.03 -4.31
N PRO A 41 40.54 7.13 -5.07
CA PRO A 41 41.44 8.29 -5.13
C PRO A 41 41.55 9.05 -3.80
N ILE A 42 40.60 8.89 -2.89
CA ILE A 42 40.55 9.61 -1.61
C ILE A 42 40.15 8.64 -0.48
N PRO A 43 41.12 7.80 0.02
CA PRO A 43 40.82 6.74 0.99
C PRO A 43 40.15 7.20 2.29
N GLN A 44 40.38 8.43 2.69
CA GLN A 44 39.80 9.03 3.89
C GLN A 44 38.27 9.13 3.85
N PHE A 45 37.61 9.06 2.68
CA PHE A 45 36.17 9.07 2.54
C PHE A 45 35.54 7.68 2.62
N ILE A 46 36.30 6.60 2.58
CA ILE A 46 35.80 5.22 2.64
C ILE A 46 34.89 4.99 3.87
N PRO A 47 35.27 5.41 5.11
CA PRO A 47 34.40 5.24 6.27
C PRO A 47 33.05 5.96 6.13
N PHE A 48 33.03 7.14 5.51
CA PHE A 48 31.79 7.89 5.29
C PHE A 48 30.87 7.20 4.27
N ILE A 49 31.46 6.63 3.20
CA ILE A 49 30.72 5.85 2.19
C ILE A 49 30.09 4.61 2.83
N LEU A 50 30.84 3.90 3.67
CA LEU A 50 30.32 2.74 4.38
C LEU A 50 29.20 3.10 5.36
N VAL A 51 29.35 4.18 6.13
CA VAL A 51 28.29 4.67 7.01
C VAL A 51 27.04 5.04 6.22
N LEU A 52 27.20 5.73 5.10
CA LEU A 52 26.09 6.09 4.22
C LEU A 52 25.38 4.84 3.69
N SER A 53 26.13 3.84 3.23
CA SER A 53 25.58 2.55 2.80
C SER A 53 24.80 1.85 3.91
N CYS A 54 25.32 1.83 5.15
CA CYS A 54 24.61 1.27 6.29
C CYS A 54 23.28 1.98 6.57
N ILE A 55 23.24 3.31 6.47
CA ILE A 55 22.00 4.09 6.65
C ILE A 55 20.96 3.67 5.59
N PHE A 56 21.36 3.52 4.32
CA PHE A 56 20.43 3.06 3.27
C PHE A 56 19.91 1.65 3.56
N ILE A 57 20.78 0.72 3.97
CA ILE A 57 20.40 -0.67 4.30
C ILE A 57 19.39 -0.68 5.46
N ILE A 58 19.65 0.07 6.54
CA ILE A 58 18.75 0.15 7.69
C ILE A 58 17.40 0.74 7.27
N GLY A 59 17.40 1.79 6.45
CA GLY A 59 16.18 2.39 5.90
C GLY A 59 15.36 1.40 5.05
N MET A 60 16.03 0.59 4.23
CA MET A 60 15.39 -0.45 3.42
C MET A 60 14.78 -1.56 4.28
N ILE A 61 15.50 -2.02 5.32
CA ILE A 61 14.99 -3.02 6.26
C ILE A 61 13.73 -2.47 6.96
N TYR A 62 13.76 -1.21 7.41
CA TYR A 62 12.61 -0.56 8.01
C TYR A 62 11.41 -0.53 7.06
N LYS A 63 11.58 -0.10 5.80
CA LYS A 63 10.52 -0.02 4.80
C LYS A 63 9.96 -1.39 4.42
N TYR A 64 10.81 -2.41 4.34
CA TYR A 64 10.39 -3.79 4.11
C TYR A 64 9.41 -4.26 5.19
N PHE A 65 9.79 -4.13 6.46
CA PHE A 65 8.91 -4.50 7.57
C PHE A 65 7.67 -3.63 7.65
N TYR A 66 7.78 -2.34 7.33
CA TYR A 66 6.65 -1.42 7.29
C TYR A 66 5.58 -1.89 6.29
N ILE A 67 5.98 -2.27 5.07
CA ILE A 67 5.06 -2.75 4.03
C ILE A 67 4.43 -4.09 4.43
N ILE A 68 5.23 -5.05 4.88
CA ILE A 68 4.71 -6.40 5.21
C ILE A 68 3.74 -6.38 6.40
N LYS A 69 3.95 -5.47 7.35
CA LYS A 69 3.08 -5.35 8.53
C LYS A 69 1.78 -4.59 8.27
N MET A 70 1.61 -3.97 7.10
CA MET A 70 0.33 -3.36 6.76
C MET A 70 -0.78 -4.38 6.71
N VAL A 71 -1.95 -4.01 7.22
CA VAL A 71 -3.15 -4.85 7.22
C VAL A 71 -4.32 -4.05 6.69
N TYR A 72 -5.06 -4.64 5.76
CA TYR A 72 -6.33 -4.11 5.28
C TYR A 72 -7.45 -5.03 5.74
N VAL A 73 -8.46 -4.47 6.38
CA VAL A 73 -9.62 -5.22 6.86
C VAL A 73 -10.88 -4.62 6.25
N ILE A 74 -11.56 -5.40 5.43
CA ILE A 74 -12.82 -5.00 4.81
C ILE A 74 -13.93 -5.74 5.53
N THR A 75 -14.67 -5.01 6.35
CA THR A 75 -15.83 -5.53 7.09
C THR A 75 -17.11 -5.37 6.28
N GLU A 76 -18.25 -5.62 6.89
CA GLU A 76 -19.56 -5.37 6.28
C GLU A 76 -19.85 -3.88 6.13
N GLU A 77 -19.35 -3.02 7.04
CA GLU A 77 -19.72 -1.60 7.14
C GLU A 77 -18.58 -0.64 6.82
N GLN A 78 -17.32 -1.07 6.98
CA GLN A 78 -16.15 -0.19 6.86
C GLN A 78 -14.95 -0.90 6.25
N ILE A 79 -14.05 -0.10 5.68
CA ILE A 79 -12.71 -0.50 5.29
C ILE A 79 -11.73 0.11 6.29
N GLN A 80 -10.86 -0.71 6.85
CA GLN A 80 -9.83 -0.31 7.78
C GLN A 80 -8.45 -0.58 7.15
N SER A 81 -7.54 0.39 7.26
CA SER A 81 -6.13 0.24 6.92
C SER A 81 -5.30 0.47 8.17
N GLU A 82 -4.50 -0.51 8.54
CA GLU A 82 -3.52 -0.41 9.62
C GLU A 82 -2.12 -0.36 9.02
N HIS A 83 -1.31 0.58 9.47
CA HIS A 83 0.08 0.70 9.06
C HIS A 83 0.94 1.28 10.18
N GLY A 84 2.22 0.96 10.14
CA GLY A 84 3.20 1.41 11.12
C GLY A 84 3.95 0.27 11.79
N LEU A 85 5.17 0.56 12.25
CA LEU A 85 6.07 -0.41 12.86
C LEU A 85 6.19 -0.18 14.37
N PHE A 86 6.48 1.05 14.77
CA PHE A 86 6.63 1.49 16.17
C PHE A 86 5.39 2.19 16.70
N SER A 87 4.64 2.86 15.81
CA SER A 87 3.35 3.47 16.10
C SER A 87 2.35 2.98 15.07
N VAL A 88 1.23 2.44 15.51
CA VAL A 88 0.20 1.91 14.62
C VAL A 88 -0.83 3.00 14.35
N GLN A 89 -0.98 3.35 13.08
CA GLN A 89 -2.04 4.23 12.60
C GLN A 89 -3.15 3.39 11.97
N ARG A 90 -4.39 3.74 12.28
CA ARG A 90 -5.59 3.08 11.75
C ARG A 90 -6.46 4.11 11.07
N ASN A 91 -6.68 3.93 9.79
CA ASN A 91 -7.58 4.74 9.00
C ASN A 91 -8.84 3.93 8.71
N TYR A 92 -10.00 4.56 8.90
CA TYR A 92 -11.29 3.95 8.69
C TYR A 92 -12.04 4.74 7.62
N VAL A 93 -12.66 4.03 6.70
CA VAL A 93 -13.58 4.59 5.71
C VAL A 93 -14.87 3.79 5.77
N GLU A 94 -15.98 4.46 6.06
CA GLU A 94 -17.29 3.83 6.05
C GLU A 94 -17.75 3.57 4.61
N LEU A 95 -18.19 2.35 4.32
CA LEU A 95 -18.52 1.91 2.97
C LEU A 95 -19.58 2.78 2.28
N TYR A 96 -20.57 3.27 3.03
CA TYR A 96 -21.59 4.16 2.44
C TYR A 96 -21.05 5.52 2.00
N ARG A 97 -19.85 5.93 2.47
CA ARG A 97 -19.20 7.19 2.07
C ARG A 97 -18.28 7.03 0.87
N VAL A 98 -18.09 5.83 0.37
CA VAL A 98 -17.28 5.59 -0.81
C VAL A 98 -17.95 6.18 -2.03
N ILE A 99 -17.18 6.98 -2.79
CA ILE A 99 -17.62 7.71 -3.98
C ILE A 99 -17.14 7.01 -5.24
N ASP A 100 -15.84 6.68 -5.30
CA ASP A 100 -15.20 6.17 -6.51
C ASP A 100 -14.03 5.24 -6.18
N TYR A 101 -13.58 4.50 -7.21
CA TYR A 101 -12.45 3.56 -7.14
C TYR A 101 -11.52 3.80 -8.32
N ARG A 102 -10.23 3.74 -8.05
CA ARG A 102 -9.20 3.78 -9.08
C ARG A 102 -8.24 2.61 -8.88
N GLU A 103 -7.94 1.92 -9.96
CA GLU A 103 -6.91 0.89 -10.01
C GLU A 103 -5.71 1.42 -10.78
N ASP A 104 -4.55 1.41 -10.14
CA ASP A 104 -3.28 1.83 -10.71
C ASP A 104 -2.29 0.66 -10.66
N GLN A 105 -1.48 0.56 -11.71
CA GLN A 105 -0.45 -0.44 -11.79
C GLN A 105 0.80 0.15 -12.45
N SER A 106 1.90 0.26 -11.70
CA SER A 106 3.18 0.66 -12.27
C SER A 106 3.77 -0.47 -13.10
N PHE A 107 4.75 -0.17 -13.95
CA PHE A 107 5.43 -1.18 -14.78
C PHE A 107 5.96 -2.35 -13.93
N ILE A 108 6.62 -2.05 -12.82
CA ILE A 108 7.17 -3.09 -11.93
C ILE A 108 6.04 -3.89 -11.26
N GLN A 109 4.96 -3.24 -10.85
CA GLN A 109 3.78 -3.92 -10.32
C GLN A 109 3.15 -4.84 -11.36
N MET A 110 3.14 -4.44 -12.64
CA MET A 110 2.63 -5.23 -13.75
C MET A 110 3.45 -6.53 -13.93
N VAL A 111 4.77 -6.41 -13.93
CA VAL A 111 5.68 -7.57 -14.00
C VAL A 111 5.49 -8.53 -12.83
N PHE A 112 5.20 -8.02 -11.64
CA PHE A 112 5.02 -8.83 -10.43
C PHE A 112 3.57 -9.33 -10.21
N GLY A 113 2.62 -8.94 -11.05
CA GLY A 113 1.22 -9.34 -10.93
C GLY A 113 0.53 -8.77 -9.68
N ILE A 114 0.88 -7.54 -9.30
CA ILE A 114 0.28 -6.80 -8.19
C ILE A 114 -0.20 -5.43 -8.64
N LYS A 115 -1.12 -4.84 -7.88
CA LYS A 115 -1.77 -3.56 -8.19
C LYS A 115 -2.00 -2.73 -6.93
N THR A 116 -2.35 -1.47 -7.14
CA THR A 116 -2.77 -0.52 -6.10
C THR A 116 -4.22 -0.14 -6.36
N ILE A 117 -5.06 -0.22 -5.35
CA ILE A 117 -6.46 0.23 -5.43
C ILE A 117 -6.60 1.46 -4.55
N THR A 118 -7.03 2.56 -5.13
CA THR A 118 -7.34 3.80 -4.42
C THR A 118 -8.85 3.92 -4.30
N ILE A 119 -9.33 4.07 -3.09
CA ILE A 119 -10.75 4.25 -2.76
C ILE A 119 -10.93 5.71 -2.39
N TYR A 120 -11.81 6.41 -3.09
CA TYR A 120 -12.18 7.78 -2.82
C TYR A 120 -13.43 7.81 -1.95
N SER A 121 -13.42 8.64 -0.92
CA SER A 121 -14.53 8.78 0.00
C SER A 121 -14.89 10.22 0.28
N GLY A 122 -16.15 10.46 0.66
CA GLY A 122 -16.62 11.77 1.15
C GLY A 122 -16.23 12.06 2.60
N ASP A 123 -15.33 11.29 3.19
CA ASP A 123 -14.85 11.53 4.55
C ASP A 123 -13.79 12.63 4.55
N ARG A 124 -13.97 13.64 5.44
CA ARG A 124 -13.00 14.73 5.56
C ARG A 124 -11.63 14.27 6.10
N SER A 125 -11.63 13.30 6.99
CA SER A 125 -10.41 12.79 7.62
C SER A 125 -9.63 11.84 6.71
N ASN A 126 -10.33 11.06 5.90
CA ASN A 126 -9.77 10.05 5.01
C ASN A 126 -10.39 10.15 3.61
N PRO A 127 -10.09 11.22 2.83
CA PRO A 127 -10.67 11.41 1.50
C PRO A 127 -10.20 10.34 0.50
N GLN A 128 -9.07 9.71 0.79
CA GLN A 128 -8.50 8.63 -0.03
C GLN A 128 -7.91 7.54 0.86
N LEU A 129 -8.21 6.29 0.52
CA LEU A 129 -7.60 5.12 1.14
C LEU A 129 -6.92 4.28 0.06
N LYS A 130 -5.59 4.09 0.18
CA LYS A 130 -4.81 3.29 -0.76
C LYS A 130 -4.55 1.90 -0.23
N LEU A 131 -4.90 0.90 -1.00
CA LEU A 131 -4.62 -0.52 -0.78
C LEU A 131 -3.51 -0.93 -1.75
N ILE A 132 -2.27 -0.97 -1.28
CA ILE A 132 -1.09 -1.29 -2.10
C ILE A 132 -0.77 -2.79 -2.08
N GLY A 133 -0.13 -3.28 -3.14
CA GLY A 133 0.37 -4.66 -3.19
C GLY A 133 -0.73 -5.73 -3.22
N ILE A 134 -1.89 -5.39 -3.77
CA ILE A 134 -2.99 -6.34 -3.99
C ILE A 134 -2.67 -7.20 -5.21
N LYS A 135 -2.91 -8.50 -5.14
CA LYS A 135 -2.70 -9.41 -6.27
C LYS A 135 -3.71 -9.15 -7.39
N ASN A 136 -3.27 -9.29 -8.65
CA ASN A 136 -4.12 -9.06 -9.82
C ASN A 136 -5.28 -10.06 -9.95
N ASP A 137 -5.11 -11.27 -9.45
CA ASP A 137 -6.12 -12.34 -9.49
C ASP A 137 -7.34 -12.05 -8.60
N MET A 138 -7.21 -11.09 -7.68
CA MET A 138 -8.29 -10.69 -6.79
C MET A 138 -9.08 -9.51 -7.37
N ASP A 139 -10.35 -9.74 -7.71
CA ASP A 139 -11.30 -8.68 -8.06
C ASP A 139 -11.88 -8.02 -6.79
N LEU A 140 -10.99 -7.29 -6.11
CA LEU A 140 -11.33 -6.63 -4.84
C LEU A 140 -12.31 -5.49 -5.03
N ILE A 141 -12.28 -4.81 -6.18
CA ILE A 141 -13.18 -3.69 -6.47
C ILE A 141 -14.63 -4.18 -6.52
N SER A 142 -14.92 -5.28 -7.22
CA SER A 142 -16.26 -5.85 -7.28
C SER A 142 -16.78 -6.26 -5.90
N ILE A 143 -15.92 -6.84 -5.07
CA ILE A 143 -16.28 -7.23 -3.70
C ILE A 143 -16.62 -5.99 -2.85
N ILE A 144 -15.78 -4.94 -2.94
CA ILE A 144 -16.02 -3.70 -2.19
C ILE A 144 -17.28 -3.01 -2.70
N ARG A 145 -17.47 -2.91 -4.03
CA ARG A 145 -18.66 -2.30 -4.66
C ARG A 145 -19.94 -2.96 -4.18
N GLN A 146 -19.98 -4.28 -4.18
CA GLN A 146 -21.16 -5.02 -3.69
C GLN A 146 -21.50 -4.67 -2.23
N ARG A 147 -20.46 -4.53 -1.38
CA ARG A 147 -20.66 -4.14 0.03
C ARG A 147 -21.10 -2.68 0.17
N VAL A 148 -20.56 -1.79 -0.67
CA VAL A 148 -20.94 -0.38 -0.71
C VAL A 148 -22.42 -0.23 -1.10
N GLU A 149 -22.84 -0.88 -2.17
CA GLU A 149 -24.24 -0.84 -2.62
C GLU A 149 -25.20 -1.39 -1.56
N TYR A 150 -24.82 -2.49 -0.92
CA TYR A 150 -25.60 -3.03 0.19
C TYR A 150 -25.75 -2.02 1.34
N ASN A 151 -24.65 -1.33 1.73
CA ASN A 151 -24.70 -0.33 2.80
C ASN A 151 -25.48 0.92 2.42
N LYS A 152 -25.34 1.42 1.18
CA LYS A 152 -26.11 2.56 0.68
C LYS A 152 -27.62 2.24 0.69
N LYS A 153 -28.04 1.08 0.19
CA LYS A 153 -29.42 0.62 0.23
C LYS A 153 -29.97 0.50 1.66
N ARG A 154 -29.20 -0.08 2.58
CA ARG A 154 -29.61 -0.23 3.98
C ARG A 154 -29.81 1.11 4.69
N ARG A 155 -29.08 2.15 4.29
CA ARG A 155 -29.17 3.51 4.86
C ARG A 155 -30.09 4.44 4.07
N ASN A 156 -30.82 3.94 3.06
CA ASN A 156 -31.68 4.72 2.16
C ASN A 156 -30.95 5.89 1.47
N ILE A 157 -29.67 5.71 1.17
CA ILE A 157 -28.85 6.68 0.45
C ILE A 157 -28.97 6.34 -1.05
N TYR A 158 -29.73 7.15 -1.78
CA TYR A 158 -29.87 7.03 -3.23
C TYR A 158 -29.01 8.09 -3.92
N GLU A 159 -28.14 7.67 -4.82
CA GLU A 159 -27.46 8.59 -5.73
C GLU A 159 -28.41 8.96 -6.86
N PHE A 160 -28.84 10.24 -6.91
CA PHE A 160 -29.56 10.75 -8.06
C PHE A 160 -28.56 10.92 -9.20
N THR A 161 -28.50 9.99 -10.13
CA THR A 161 -27.81 10.14 -11.38
C THR A 161 -28.63 11.09 -12.23
N ASN A 162 -28.24 12.38 -12.31
CA ASN A 162 -28.77 13.28 -13.34
C ASN A 162 -28.23 12.78 -14.67
N ASN A 163 -29.01 11.98 -15.36
CA ASN A 163 -28.81 11.74 -16.79
C ASN A 163 -29.21 13.02 -17.52
N GLN A 164 -28.23 13.88 -17.81
CA GLN A 164 -28.33 14.88 -18.87
C GLN A 164 -27.65 14.35 -20.13
#